data_faeeab36618c8c4342ea412848096c4e
#
_entry.id   faeeab36618c8c4342ea412848096c4e
#
_cell.length_a   1.000
_cell.length_b   1.000
_cell.length_c   1.000
_cell.angle_alpha   90.00
_cell.angle_beta   90.00
_cell.angle_gamma   90.00
#
_symmetry.space_group_name_H-M   'P 1'
#
loop_
_entity.id
_entity.type
_entity.pdbx_description
1 polymer ?
#
loop_
_entity_poly.entity_id
_entity_poly.type
_entity_poly.pdbx_seq_one_letter_code
_entity_poly.pdbx_strand_id
1 'polypeptide(L)' 'MAADSQDPGGGFLLELFRDEVRSHCATLAEGLVALEQEPRNATLIEPLMRAAHSIKGAARIVRVELAVQLAHKIGRAHV' A
#
# COMPACT_ATOMS: atom_id res chain seq x y z
N MET A 1 9.48 2.41 20.05
CA MET A 1 9.28 3.21 20.89
C MET A 1 7.92 3.66 21.34
N ALA A 2 7.92 4.47 22.34
CA ALA A 2 6.67 4.87 22.96
C ALA A 2 5.75 5.61 22.01
N ALA A 3 6.31 6.38 21.10
CA ALA A 3 5.51 7.15 20.18
C ALA A 3 4.66 6.25 19.29
N ASP A 4 5.22 5.10 18.92
CA ASP A 4 4.49 4.20 18.04
C ASP A 4 3.31 3.57 18.74
N SER A 5 3.48 3.22 19.99
CA SER A 5 2.40 2.59 20.72
C SER A 5 1.27 3.56 21.02
N GLN A 6 1.56 4.87 20.93
CA GLN A 6 0.56 5.87 21.21
C GLN A 6 -0.17 6.35 19.98
N ASP A 7 0.17 5.84 18.83
CA ASP A 7 -0.48 6.21 17.59
C ASP A 7 -1.28 5.02 17.09
N PRO A 8 -2.47 4.83 17.63
CA PRO A 8 -3.22 3.60 17.40
C PRO A 8 -3.68 3.44 15.96
N GLY A 9 -2.81 2.97 15.15
CA GLY A 9 -3.21 2.54 13.83
C GLY A 9 -2.92 3.49 12.70
N GLY A 10 -2.92 4.80 12.97
CA GLY A 10 -2.75 5.75 11.90
C GLY A 10 -1.34 5.79 11.34
N GLY A 11 -0.39 6.12 12.20
CA GLY A 11 0.99 6.31 11.75
C GLY A 11 1.67 5.02 11.36
N PHE A 12 1.50 4.00 12.19
CA PHE A 12 2.14 2.72 11.94
C PHE A 12 1.63 2.10 10.64
N LEU A 13 0.33 2.13 10.44
CA LEU A 13 -0.27 1.54 9.25
C LEU A 13 0.17 2.28 7.99
N LEU A 14 0.23 3.61 8.06
CA LEU A 14 0.67 4.40 6.92
C LEU A 14 2.14 4.14 6.60
N GLU A 15 2.95 3.96 7.63
CA GLU A 15 4.35 3.64 7.40
C GLU A 15 4.51 2.28 6.75
N LEU A 16 3.75 1.31 7.22
CA LEU A 16 3.76 -0.02 6.63
C LEU A 16 3.34 0.05 5.18
N PHE A 17 2.27 0.80 4.91
CA PHE A 17 1.78 0.98 3.55
C PHE A 17 2.84 1.63 2.66
N ARG A 18 3.51 2.65 3.19
CA ARG A 18 4.56 3.33 2.44
C ARG A 18 5.68 2.38 2.05
N ASP A 19 6.11 1.54 2.99
CA ASP A 19 7.17 0.59 2.72
C ASP A 19 6.74 -0.43 1.67
N GLU A 20 5.50 -0.92 1.78
CA GLU A 20 4.97 -1.87 0.82
C GLU A 20 4.88 -1.28 -0.57
N VAL A 21 4.37 -0.06 -0.66
CA VAL A 21 4.25 0.61 -1.94
C VAL A 21 5.62 0.86 -2.55
N ARG A 22 6.56 1.29 -1.74
CA ARG A 22 7.92 1.55 -2.23
C ARG A 22 8.54 0.27 -2.80
N SER A 23 8.38 -0.83 -2.09
CA SER A 23 8.92 -2.11 -2.52
C SER A 23 8.27 -2.58 -3.82
N HIS A 24 6.95 -2.49 -3.89
CA HIS A 24 6.25 -2.96 -5.08
C HIS A 24 6.45 -2.02 -6.26
N CYS A 25 6.63 -0.73 -6.01
CA CYS A 25 6.94 0.20 -7.08
C CYS A 25 8.30 -0.08 -7.68
N ALA A 26 9.26 -0.47 -6.85
CA ALA A 26 10.57 -0.85 -7.37
C ALA A 26 10.44 -2.07 -8.28
N THR A 27 9.65 -3.06 -7.86
CA THR A 27 9.39 -4.24 -8.68
C THR A 27 8.73 -3.86 -10.00
N LEU A 28 7.76 -2.94 -9.94
CA LEU A 28 7.08 -2.49 -11.16
C LEU A 28 8.04 -1.77 -12.09
N ALA A 29 8.88 -0.89 -11.54
CA ALA A 29 9.81 -0.13 -12.37
C ALA A 29 10.81 -1.06 -13.06
N GLU A 30 11.36 -2.01 -12.30
CA GLU A 30 12.30 -2.96 -12.87
C GLU A 30 11.65 -3.83 -13.92
N GLY A 31 10.42 -4.26 -13.64
CA GLY A 31 9.70 -5.11 -14.57
C GLY A 31 9.34 -4.38 -15.85
N LEU A 32 8.98 -3.11 -15.74
CA LEU A 32 8.64 -2.32 -16.92
C LEU A 32 9.86 -2.11 -17.80
N VAL A 33 11.02 -1.86 -17.18
CA VAL A 33 12.25 -1.73 -17.95
C VAL A 33 12.58 -3.04 -18.67
N ALA A 34 12.44 -4.16 -17.95
CA ALA A 34 12.71 -5.45 -18.58
C ALA A 34 11.73 -5.72 -19.72
N LEU A 35 10.47 -5.38 -19.54
CA LEU A 35 9.46 -5.58 -20.57
C LEU A 35 9.72 -4.72 -21.78
N GLU A 36 10.25 -3.53 -21.56
CA GLU A 36 10.61 -2.64 -22.64
C GLU A 36 11.64 -3.28 -23.57
N GLN A 37 12.55 -4.05 -22.98
CA GLN A 37 13.60 -4.72 -23.76
C GLN A 37 13.13 -6.03 -24.35
N GLU A 38 12.14 -6.67 -23.73
CA GLU A 38 11.60 -7.93 -24.21
C GLU A 38 10.08 -7.86 -24.23
N PRO A 39 9.51 -7.07 -25.12
CA PRO A 39 8.07 -6.81 -25.04
C PRO A 39 7.19 -8.04 -25.31
N ARG A 40 7.77 -9.10 -25.84
CA ARG A 40 6.98 -10.31 -26.10
C ARG A 40 7.16 -11.38 -25.04
N ASN A 41 7.94 -11.08 -24.02
CA ASN A 41 8.19 -12.05 -22.96
C ASN A 41 7.04 -11.98 -21.95
N ALA A 42 6.06 -12.85 -22.12
CA ALA A 42 4.88 -12.85 -21.28
C ALA A 42 5.17 -13.16 -19.83
N THR A 43 6.29 -13.84 -19.57
CA THR A 43 6.62 -14.17 -18.19
C THR A 43 6.95 -12.95 -17.35
N LEU A 44 7.28 -11.83 -17.99
CA LEU A 44 7.57 -10.60 -17.27
C LEU A 44 6.31 -9.91 -16.76
N ILE A 45 5.15 -10.27 -17.32
CA ILE A 45 3.89 -9.63 -16.96
C ILE A 45 3.42 -10.08 -15.58
N GLU A 46 3.59 -11.33 -15.25
CA GLU A 46 3.03 -11.88 -14.02
C GLU A 46 3.54 -11.19 -12.75
N PRO A 47 4.86 -10.98 -12.59
CA PRO A 47 5.32 -10.25 -11.41
C PRO A 47 4.77 -8.83 -11.33
N LEU A 48 4.59 -8.18 -12.50
CA LEU A 48 4.01 -6.85 -12.52
C LEU A 48 2.59 -6.86 -12.03
N MET A 49 1.81 -7.83 -12.48
CA MET A 49 0.43 -7.95 -12.03
C MET A 49 0.34 -8.22 -10.54
N ARG A 50 1.23 -9.07 -10.04
CA ARG A 50 1.23 -9.36 -8.61
C ARG A 50 1.58 -8.12 -7.80
N ALA A 51 2.56 -7.35 -8.24
CA ALA A 51 2.94 -6.12 -7.54
C ALA A 51 1.79 -5.13 -7.53
N ALA A 52 1.12 -4.99 -8.67
CA ALA A 52 -0.03 -4.08 -8.77
C ALA A 52 -1.16 -4.53 -7.85
N HIS A 53 -1.43 -5.83 -7.80
CA HIS A 53 -2.45 -6.36 -6.91
C HIS A 53 -2.12 -6.12 -5.45
N SER A 54 -0.85 -6.28 -5.09
CA SER A 54 -0.43 -6.05 -3.72
C SER A 54 -0.62 -4.61 -3.30
N ILE A 55 -0.28 -3.67 -4.19
CA ILE A 55 -0.48 -2.26 -3.91
C ILE A 55 -1.97 -1.96 -3.74
N LYS A 56 -2.78 -2.51 -4.62
CA LYS A 56 -4.22 -2.29 -4.56
C LYS A 56 -4.80 -2.82 -3.25
N GLY A 57 -4.36 -4.01 -2.84
CA GLY A 57 -4.83 -4.59 -1.59
C GLY A 57 -4.42 -3.77 -0.38
N ALA A 58 -3.17 -3.33 -0.36
CA ALA A 58 -2.68 -2.51 0.74
C ALA A 58 -3.41 -1.18 0.81
N ALA A 59 -3.67 -0.59 -0.34
CA ALA A 59 -4.40 0.69 -0.38
C ALA A 59 -5.81 0.53 0.15
N ARG A 60 -6.45 -0.60 -0.14
CA ARG A 60 -7.79 -0.85 0.36
C ARG A 60 -7.81 -0.96 1.87
N ILE A 61 -6.84 -1.66 2.43
CA ILE A 61 -6.75 -1.82 3.88
C ILE A 61 -6.56 -0.47 4.56
N VAL A 62 -5.65 0.34 4.05
CA VAL A 62 -5.40 1.66 4.61
C VAL A 62 -6.65 2.54 4.52
N ARG A 63 -7.33 2.48 3.38
CA ARG A 63 -8.54 3.28 3.20
C ARG A 63 -9.62 2.93 4.20
N VAL A 64 -9.82 1.63 4.42
CA VAL A 64 -10.82 1.19 5.37
C VAL A 64 -10.45 1.64 6.78
N GLU A 65 -9.18 1.49 7.14
CA GLU A 65 -8.74 1.89 8.47
C GLU A 65 -8.91 3.37 8.70
N LEU A 66 -8.57 4.19 7.70
CA LEU A 66 -8.74 5.63 7.83
C LEU A 66 -10.21 6.00 7.94
N ALA A 67 -11.07 5.31 7.20
CA ALA A 67 -12.49 5.55 7.28
C ALA A 67 -13.03 5.21 8.67
N VAL A 68 -12.56 4.13 9.25
CA VAL A 68 -12.98 3.73 10.59
C VAL A 68 -12.55 4.79 11.60
N GLN A 69 -11.32 5.25 11.50
CA GLN A 69 -10.82 6.27 12.42
C GLN A 69 -11.59 7.57 12.29
N LEU A 70 -11.90 7.95 11.07
CA LEU A 70 -12.68 9.15 10.84
C LEU A 70 -14.09 9.04 11.43
N ALA A 71 -14.71 7.88 11.23
CA ALA A 71 -16.04 7.65 11.77
C ALA A 71 -16.04 7.75 13.29
N HIS A 72 -14.99 7.21 13.92
CA HIS A 72 -14.87 7.32 15.38
C HIS A 72 -14.76 8.76 15.83
N LYS A 73 -13.99 9.56 15.12
CA LYS A 73 -13.83 10.97 15.47
C LYS A 73 -15.14 11.72 15.31
N ILE A 74 -15.86 11.46 14.23
CA ILE A 74 -17.14 12.10 14.00
C ILE A 74 -18.15 11.70 15.09
N GLY A 75 -18.17 10.42 15.43
CA GLY A 75 -19.04 9.95 16.48
C GLY A 75 -18.79 10.62 17.82
N ARG A 76 -17.53 10.82 18.15
CA ARG A 76 -17.18 11.51 19.39
C ARG A 76 -17.63 12.96 19.36
N ALA A 77 -17.50 13.59 18.21
CA ALA A 77 -17.88 14.98 18.10
C ALA A 77 -19.36 15.19 18.32
N HIS A 78 -20.16 14.18 18.03
CA HIS A 78 -21.59 14.28 18.17
C HIS A 78 -22.10 13.97 19.58
N VAL A 79 -21.26 13.39 20.40
CA VAL A 79 -21.62 13.08 21.75
C VAL A 79 -21.39 14.25 22.65
#